data_ee99b6214f1c4bdd66a3ba38a55e1d18
#
_entry.id   ee99b6214f1c4bdd66a3ba38a55e1d18
#
_cell.length_a   1.000
_cell.length_b   1.000
_cell.length_c   1.000
_cell.angle_alpha   90.00
_cell.angle_beta   90.00
_cell.angle_gamma   90.00
#
_symmetry.space_group_name_H-M   'P 1'
#
loop_
_entity.id
_entity.type
_entity.pdbx_description
1 polymer ?
#
loop_
_entity_poly.entity_id
_entity_poly.type
_entity_poly.pdbx_seq_one_letter_code
_entity_poly.pdbx_strand_id
1 'polypeptide(L)'
;MFKKILVPTDGSRGVEKAINCATTIALAFDAKIYLLFVVEPPALLFEYANIAEKNILEALHQEGQRVLDKTAEVIRNSGVEEVETVLKTGAPAKVILDFVDEAKIDLIVMGTHGRRGLDRVLLGSVTEEVVRLSRVPVMTVRMGE
;
A
#
# COMPACT_ATOMS: atom_id res chain seq x y z
N MET A 1 -6.82 18.89 -8.31
CA MET A 1 -7.79 17.83 -8.14
C MET A 1 -7.29 16.74 -7.21
N PHE A 2 -6.22 16.04 -7.57
CA PHE A 2 -5.67 15.00 -6.70
C PHE A 2 -4.60 15.61 -5.80
N LYS A 3 -4.93 15.79 -4.52
CA LYS A 3 -4.00 16.39 -3.56
C LYS A 3 -3.46 15.41 -2.53
N LYS A 4 -4.16 14.32 -2.30
CA LYS A 4 -3.74 13.27 -1.35
C LYS A 4 -3.89 11.92 -2.00
N ILE A 5 -2.77 11.32 -2.32
CA ILE A 5 -2.70 10.05 -3.05
C ILE A 5 -2.25 8.95 -2.09
N LEU A 6 -3.00 7.87 -2.04
CA LEU A 6 -2.65 6.71 -1.23
C LEU A 6 -2.05 5.63 -2.13
N VAL A 7 -0.89 5.13 -1.75
CA VAL A 7 -0.22 4.05 -2.46
C VAL A 7 0.01 2.91 -1.48
N PRO A 8 -0.84 1.88 -1.49
CA PRO A 8 -0.56 0.67 -0.73
C PRO A 8 0.60 -0.09 -1.35
N THR A 9 1.52 -0.58 -0.52
CA THR A 9 2.64 -1.38 -0.97
C THR A 9 2.83 -2.60 -0.08
N ASP A 10 3.23 -3.70 -0.68
CA ASP A 10 3.62 -4.90 0.05
C ASP A 10 5.10 -5.23 -0.14
N GLY A 11 5.84 -4.31 -0.75
CA GLY A 11 7.26 -4.50 -1.02
C GLY A 11 7.57 -5.33 -2.25
N SER A 12 6.55 -5.76 -2.99
CA SER A 12 6.77 -6.57 -4.20
C SER A 12 7.22 -5.71 -5.37
N ARG A 13 7.84 -6.33 -6.37
CA ARG A 13 8.29 -5.63 -7.58
C ARG A 13 7.13 -5.08 -8.40
N GLY A 14 5.99 -5.74 -8.35
CA GLY A 14 4.82 -5.30 -9.10
C GLY A 14 4.34 -3.92 -8.70
N VAL A 15 4.60 -3.51 -7.48
CA VAL A 15 4.19 -2.21 -6.97
C VAL A 15 5.02 -1.06 -7.56
N GLU A 16 6.20 -1.33 -8.10
CA GLU A 16 7.06 -0.27 -8.65
C GLU A 16 6.37 0.56 -9.72
N LYS A 17 5.61 -0.08 -10.60
CA LYS A 17 4.88 0.65 -11.65
C LYS A 17 3.78 1.53 -11.05
N ALA A 18 3.09 1.04 -10.02
CA ALA A 18 2.08 1.85 -9.33
C ALA A 18 2.73 3.05 -8.66
N ILE A 19 3.88 2.84 -8.02
CA ILE A 19 4.63 3.92 -7.38
C ILE A 19 5.05 4.96 -8.42
N ASN A 20 5.52 4.53 -9.58
CA ASN A 20 5.91 5.43 -10.66
C ASN A 20 4.73 6.25 -11.18
N CYS A 21 3.57 5.62 -11.35
CA CYS A 21 2.36 6.32 -11.76
C CYS A 21 1.92 7.34 -10.71
N ALA A 22 1.93 6.94 -9.43
CA ALA A 22 1.57 7.85 -8.34
C ALA A 22 2.53 9.04 -8.27
N THR A 23 3.82 8.79 -8.44
CA THR A 23 4.84 9.83 -8.44
C THR A 23 4.58 10.84 -9.56
N THR A 24 4.31 10.34 -10.77
CA THR A 24 4.01 11.20 -11.92
C THR A 24 2.79 12.09 -11.64
N ILE A 25 1.73 11.51 -11.10
CA ILE A 25 0.52 12.25 -10.77
C ILE A 25 0.79 13.28 -9.67
N ALA A 26 1.52 12.87 -8.62
CA ALA A 26 1.85 13.76 -7.51
C ALA A 26 2.66 14.97 -7.98
N LEU A 27 3.59 14.78 -8.89
CA LEU A 27 4.37 15.89 -9.44
C LEU A 27 3.51 16.82 -10.28
N ALA A 28 2.57 16.27 -11.06
CA ALA A 28 1.69 17.06 -11.91
C ALA A 28 0.70 17.91 -11.12
N PHE A 29 0.22 17.39 -9.97
CA PHE A 29 -0.81 18.08 -9.17
C PHE A 29 -0.27 18.68 -7.88
N ASP A 30 1.02 18.59 -7.63
CA ASP A 30 1.63 19.02 -6.38
C ASP A 30 0.94 18.33 -5.19
N ALA A 31 0.82 17.02 -5.27
CA ALA A 31 0.09 16.22 -4.29
C ALA A 31 1.04 15.59 -3.26
N LYS A 32 0.46 15.27 -2.11
CA LYS A 32 1.13 14.48 -1.08
C LYS A 32 0.88 13.00 -1.34
N ILE A 33 1.90 12.17 -1.13
CA ILE A 33 1.78 10.72 -1.20
C ILE A 33 1.77 10.14 0.20
N TYR A 34 0.78 9.31 0.48
CA TYR A 34 0.74 8.46 1.66
C TYR A 34 1.10 7.05 1.21
N LEU A 35 2.19 6.52 1.74
CA LEU A 35 2.66 5.18 1.41
C LEU A 35 2.28 4.27 2.56
N LEU A 36 1.40 3.32 2.29
CA LEU A 36 0.82 2.46 3.33
C LEU A 36 1.29 1.02 3.18
N PHE A 37 1.81 0.47 4.25
CA PHE A 37 2.12 -0.95 4.36
C PHE A 37 1.22 -1.56 5.43
N VAL A 38 0.46 -2.59 5.07
CA VAL A 38 -0.42 -3.28 6.00
C VAL A 38 0.20 -4.62 6.36
N VAL A 39 0.47 -4.81 7.64
CA VAL A 39 0.90 -6.10 8.16
C VAL A 39 -0.34 -6.92 8.45
N GLU A 40 -0.49 -8.04 7.75
CA GLU A 40 -1.57 -8.98 8.01
C GLU A 40 -1.04 -10.08 8.91
N PRO A 41 -1.48 -10.15 10.18
CA PRO A 41 -0.98 -11.18 11.09
C PRO A 41 -1.36 -12.56 10.58
N PRO A 42 -0.46 -13.55 10.64
CA PRO A 42 -0.83 -14.93 10.31
C PRO A 42 -1.98 -15.40 11.20
N ALA A 43 -2.92 -16.16 10.62
CA ALA A 43 -4.11 -16.63 11.35
C ALA A 43 -3.77 -17.37 12.65
N LEU A 44 -2.65 -18.09 12.65
CA LEU A 44 -2.19 -18.83 13.83
C LEU A 44 -1.87 -17.95 15.04
N LEU A 45 -1.57 -16.66 14.83
CA LEU A 45 -1.24 -15.74 15.91
C LEU A 45 -2.44 -15.45 16.81
N PHE A 46 -3.66 -15.63 16.32
CA PHE A 46 -4.86 -15.39 17.10
C PHE A 46 -5.18 -16.55 18.05
N GLU A 47 -4.66 -17.74 17.77
CA GLU A 47 -4.92 -18.93 18.56
C GLU A 47 -3.89 -19.16 19.69
N TYR A 48 -2.66 -18.68 19.49
CA TYR A 48 -1.55 -18.95 20.40
C TYR A 48 -0.77 -17.68 20.68
N ALA A 49 -1.24 -16.87 21.62
CA ALA A 49 -0.56 -15.63 21.98
C ALA A 49 0.64 -15.90 22.90
N ASN A 50 1.78 -16.31 22.32
CA ASN A 50 3.01 -16.53 23.08
C ASN A 50 4.13 -15.58 22.61
N ILE A 51 5.27 -15.65 23.30
CA ILE A 51 6.41 -14.76 23.04
C ILE A 51 6.95 -14.91 21.62
N ALA A 52 6.97 -16.12 21.07
CA ALA A 52 7.47 -16.37 19.71
C ALA A 52 6.60 -15.65 18.68
N GLU A 53 5.30 -15.59 18.89
CA GLU A 53 4.36 -14.93 17.98
C GLU A 53 4.51 -13.43 18.02
N LYS A 54 4.74 -12.85 19.20
CA LYS A 54 5.04 -11.43 19.32
C LYS A 54 6.31 -11.08 18.57
N ASN A 55 7.32 -11.95 18.62
CA ASN A 55 8.57 -11.75 17.89
C ASN A 55 8.36 -11.81 16.38
N ILE A 56 7.49 -12.70 15.90
CA ILE A 56 7.15 -12.79 14.48
C ILE A 56 6.44 -11.50 14.02
N LEU A 57 5.46 -11.05 14.78
CA LEU A 57 4.73 -9.83 14.45
C LEU A 57 5.64 -8.61 14.45
N GLU A 58 6.53 -8.51 15.43
CA GLU A 58 7.51 -7.44 15.50
C GLU A 58 8.43 -7.47 14.28
N ALA A 59 8.90 -8.66 13.86
CA ALA A 59 9.72 -8.81 12.67
C ALA A 59 8.99 -8.36 11.41
N LEU A 60 7.69 -8.68 11.30
CA LEU A 60 6.88 -8.23 10.17
C LEU A 60 6.73 -6.70 10.15
N HIS A 61 6.57 -6.09 11.33
CA HIS A 61 6.50 -4.63 11.43
C HIS A 61 7.81 -3.97 11.03
N GLN A 62 8.94 -4.54 11.47
CA GLN A 62 10.27 -4.02 11.12
C GLN A 62 10.51 -4.11 9.62
N GLU A 63 10.14 -5.23 9.00
CA GLU A 63 10.27 -5.40 7.55
C GLU A 63 9.37 -4.40 6.81
N GLY A 64 8.14 -4.22 7.25
CA GLY A 64 7.23 -3.25 6.66
C GLY A 64 7.77 -1.83 6.73
N GLN A 65 8.32 -1.44 7.89
CA GLN A 65 8.90 -0.12 8.06
C GLN A 65 10.12 0.07 7.16
N ARG A 66 10.94 -0.96 7.02
CA ARG A 66 12.11 -0.92 6.15
C ARG A 66 11.69 -0.69 4.69
N VAL A 67 10.67 -1.38 4.23
CA VAL A 67 10.13 -1.21 2.87
C VAL A 67 9.60 0.22 2.70
N LEU A 68 8.85 0.71 3.67
CA LEU A 68 8.30 2.07 3.63
C LEU A 68 9.39 3.13 3.54
N ASP A 69 10.39 3.04 4.39
CA ASP A 69 11.46 4.04 4.44
C ASP A 69 12.25 4.08 3.14
N LYS A 70 12.58 2.91 2.61
CA LYS A 70 13.32 2.80 1.36
C LYS A 70 12.50 3.35 0.18
N THR A 71 11.24 2.98 0.11
CA THR A 71 10.35 3.41 -0.97
C THR A 71 10.09 4.91 -0.91
N ALA A 72 9.87 5.43 0.30
CA ALA A 72 9.66 6.87 0.48
C ALA A 72 10.87 7.68 0.02
N GLU A 73 12.08 7.19 0.29
CA GLU A 73 13.30 7.84 -0.16
C GLU A 73 13.36 7.91 -1.69
N VAL A 74 13.02 6.82 -2.37
CA VAL A 74 12.98 6.79 -3.83
C VAL A 74 11.99 7.83 -4.37
N ILE A 75 10.81 7.91 -3.77
CA ILE A 75 9.77 8.86 -4.19
C ILE A 75 10.23 10.31 -3.97
N ARG A 76 10.81 10.60 -2.80
CA ARG A 76 11.33 11.94 -2.51
C ARG A 76 12.44 12.34 -3.47
N ASN A 77 13.33 11.41 -3.79
CA ASN A 77 14.41 11.67 -4.74
C ASN A 77 13.90 11.95 -6.15
N SER A 78 12.68 11.53 -6.46
CA SER A 78 12.03 11.82 -7.73
C SER A 78 11.39 13.22 -7.78
N GLY A 79 11.40 13.95 -6.66
CA GLY A 79 10.92 15.32 -6.60
C GLY A 79 9.61 15.55 -5.85
N VAL A 80 8.99 14.50 -5.32
CA VAL A 80 7.77 14.67 -4.51
C VAL A 80 8.16 15.17 -3.12
N GLU A 81 7.69 16.36 -2.76
CA GLU A 81 8.10 17.01 -1.51
C GLU A 81 7.50 16.35 -0.28
N GLU A 82 6.23 15.97 -0.35
CA GLU A 82 5.54 15.41 0.80
C GLU A 82 5.24 13.92 0.60
N VAL A 83 5.93 13.08 1.36
CA VAL A 83 5.70 11.64 1.40
C VAL A 83 5.60 11.22 2.85
N GLU A 84 4.47 10.67 3.22
CA GLU A 84 4.27 10.16 4.59
C GLU A 84 4.18 8.64 4.54
N THR A 85 4.91 7.97 5.42
CA THR A 85 4.84 6.51 5.55
C THR A 85 3.87 6.14 6.65
N VAL A 86 3.06 5.11 6.40
CA VAL A 86 2.05 4.64 7.35
C VAL A 86 2.14 3.13 7.45
N LEU A 87 2.33 2.62 8.66
CA LEU A 87 2.38 1.19 8.93
C LEU A 87 1.17 0.83 9.78
N LYS A 88 0.36 -0.09 9.30
CA LYS A 88 -0.83 -0.53 10.02
C LYS A 88 -0.92 -2.05 10.03
N THR A 89 -1.70 -2.59 10.96
CA THR A 89 -1.91 -4.02 11.11
C THR A 89 -3.39 -4.32 10.94
N GLY A 90 -3.71 -5.36 10.20
CA GLY A 90 -5.10 -5.78 10.01
C GLY A 90 -5.35 -6.42 8.67
N ALA A 91 -6.61 -6.49 8.28
CA ALA A 91 -7.02 -6.99 6.97
C ALA A 91 -6.74 -5.91 5.92
N PRO A 92 -5.93 -6.19 4.90
CA PRO A 92 -5.43 -5.15 4.01
C PRO A 92 -6.50 -4.28 3.35
N ALA A 93 -7.52 -4.87 2.74
CA ALA A 93 -8.54 -4.07 2.06
C ALA A 93 -9.29 -3.16 3.03
N LYS A 94 -9.65 -3.68 4.20
CA LYS A 94 -10.35 -2.89 5.21
C LYS A 94 -9.48 -1.74 5.73
N VAL A 95 -8.20 -2.01 5.99
CA VAL A 95 -7.27 -0.98 6.47
C VAL A 95 -7.11 0.12 5.44
N ILE A 96 -6.97 -0.25 4.16
CA ILE A 96 -6.86 0.72 3.07
C ILE A 96 -8.10 1.62 3.01
N LEU A 97 -9.29 1.00 3.00
CA LEU A 97 -10.55 1.76 2.90
C LEU A 97 -10.77 2.66 4.11
N ASP A 98 -10.46 2.18 5.30
CA ASP A 98 -10.57 2.98 6.53
C ASP A 98 -9.60 4.17 6.49
N PHE A 99 -8.39 3.96 5.99
CA PHE A 99 -7.40 5.03 5.91
C PHE A 99 -7.80 6.12 4.90
N VAL A 100 -8.48 5.75 3.82
CA VAL A 100 -9.01 6.71 2.86
C VAL A 100 -9.90 7.74 3.56
N ASP A 101 -10.77 7.26 4.45
CA ASP A 101 -11.65 8.15 5.21
C ASP A 101 -10.88 8.93 6.29
N GLU A 102 -9.99 8.25 6.99
CA GLU A 102 -9.20 8.84 8.07
C GLU A 102 -8.32 10.00 7.59
N ALA A 103 -7.63 9.82 6.48
CA ALA A 103 -6.69 10.82 5.95
C ALA A 103 -7.28 11.68 4.84
N LYS A 104 -8.54 11.45 4.49
CA LYS A 104 -9.23 12.18 3.40
C LYS A 104 -8.48 12.06 2.08
N ILE A 105 -8.14 10.84 1.75
CA ILE A 105 -7.47 10.50 0.48
C ILE A 105 -8.43 10.79 -0.68
N ASP A 106 -7.92 11.29 -1.79
CA ASP A 106 -8.73 11.57 -2.97
C ASP A 106 -8.39 10.71 -4.20
N LEU A 107 -7.34 9.90 -4.10
CA LEU A 107 -6.99 8.94 -5.16
C LEU A 107 -6.21 7.78 -4.54
N ILE A 108 -6.56 6.55 -4.92
CA ILE A 108 -5.78 5.37 -4.58
C ILE A 108 -5.07 4.91 -5.85
N VAL A 109 -3.77 4.64 -5.77
CA VAL A 109 -2.99 4.05 -6.86
C VAL A 109 -2.38 2.77 -6.35
N MET A 110 -2.74 1.63 -6.95
CA MET A 110 -2.26 0.34 -6.48
C MET A 110 -2.03 -0.62 -7.65
N GLY A 111 -1.19 -1.61 -7.40
CA GLY A 111 -0.96 -2.66 -8.39
C GLY A 111 -2.16 -3.59 -8.50
N THR A 112 -2.26 -4.31 -9.61
CA THR A 112 -3.35 -5.24 -9.81
C THR A 112 -3.23 -6.49 -8.96
N HIS A 113 -1.99 -6.85 -8.53
CA HIS A 113 -1.72 -8.02 -7.70
C HIS A 113 -0.67 -7.68 -6.65
N GLY A 114 -0.71 -8.39 -5.52
CA GLY A 114 0.32 -8.31 -4.50
C GLY A 114 1.37 -9.40 -4.70
N ARG A 115 2.02 -9.79 -3.61
CA ARG A 115 3.10 -10.79 -3.61
C ARG A 115 2.70 -12.14 -4.21
N ARG A 116 1.41 -12.46 -4.19
CA ARG A 116 0.89 -13.74 -4.67
C ARG A 116 0.38 -13.69 -6.10
N GLY A 117 0.79 -12.73 -6.90
CA GLY A 117 0.29 -12.53 -8.26
C GLY A 117 0.15 -13.81 -9.08
N LEU A 118 -0.98 -14.50 -8.92
CA LEU A 118 -1.20 -15.82 -9.47
C LEU A 118 -1.73 -15.81 -10.91
N ASP A 119 -2.46 -14.77 -11.26
CA ASP A 119 -3.09 -14.69 -12.57
C ASP A 119 -3.03 -13.26 -13.08
N ARG A 120 -2.50 -13.10 -14.28
CA ARG A 120 -2.33 -11.77 -14.89
C ARG A 120 -3.63 -11.18 -15.42
N VAL A 121 -4.66 -12.00 -15.57
CA VAL A 121 -5.94 -11.58 -16.14
C VAL A 121 -6.88 -11.05 -15.08
N LEU A 122 -6.79 -11.59 -13.87
CA LEU A 122 -7.69 -11.25 -12.77
C LEU A 122 -7.01 -10.31 -11.79
N LEU A 123 -7.80 -9.45 -11.16
CA LEU A 123 -7.31 -8.61 -10.06
C LEU A 123 -7.05 -9.47 -8.84
N GLY A 124 -6.04 -9.13 -8.05
CA GLY A 124 -5.83 -9.75 -6.76
C GLY A 124 -6.99 -9.44 -5.81
N SER A 125 -7.15 -10.27 -4.79
CA SER A 125 -8.31 -10.16 -3.89
C SER A 125 -8.39 -8.81 -3.17
N VAL A 126 -7.26 -8.27 -2.72
CA VAL A 126 -7.24 -6.97 -2.04
C VAL A 126 -7.62 -5.86 -3.02
N THR A 127 -7.01 -5.86 -4.20
CA THR A 127 -7.29 -4.84 -5.22
C THR A 127 -8.75 -4.89 -5.66
N GLU A 128 -9.29 -6.09 -5.88
CA GLU A 128 -10.68 -6.26 -6.26
C GLU A 128 -11.62 -5.67 -5.21
N GLU A 129 -11.38 -5.96 -3.95
CA GLU A 129 -12.22 -5.46 -2.87
C GLU A 129 -12.14 -3.94 -2.74
N VAL A 130 -10.93 -3.38 -2.85
CA VAL A 130 -10.74 -1.93 -2.80
C VAL A 130 -11.46 -1.25 -3.96
N VAL A 131 -11.31 -1.77 -5.18
CA VAL A 131 -11.98 -1.22 -6.36
C VAL A 131 -13.50 -1.25 -6.18
N ARG A 132 -14.02 -2.34 -5.66
CA ARG A 132 -15.46 -2.53 -5.50
C ARG A 132 -16.07 -1.63 -4.42
N LEU A 133 -15.33 -1.35 -3.34
CA LEU A 133 -15.86 -0.67 -2.18
C LEU A 133 -15.37 0.77 -1.99
N SER A 134 -14.41 1.22 -2.78
CA SER A 134 -13.85 2.57 -2.61
C SER A 134 -14.83 3.66 -2.96
N ARG A 135 -14.82 4.73 -2.15
CA ARG A 135 -15.61 5.94 -2.41
C ARG A 135 -14.84 6.97 -3.22
N VAL A 136 -13.55 6.72 -3.45
CA VAL A 136 -12.69 7.61 -4.24
C VAL A 136 -12.17 6.86 -5.45
N PRO A 137 -11.69 7.56 -6.49
CA PRO A 137 -11.12 6.89 -7.65
C PRO A 137 -9.98 5.96 -7.27
N VAL A 138 -9.92 4.81 -7.94
CA VAL A 138 -8.85 3.84 -7.77
C VAL A 138 -8.20 3.62 -9.13
N MET A 139 -6.92 3.92 -9.21
CA MET A 139 -6.13 3.62 -10.40
C MET A 139 -5.41 2.31 -10.15
N THR A 140 -5.74 1.29 -10.95
CA THR A 140 -5.04 0.01 -10.88
C THR A 140 -3.96 -0.01 -11.97
N VAL A 141 -2.76 -0.36 -11.57
CA VAL A 141 -1.62 -0.37 -12.47
C VAL A 141 -1.20 -1.82 -12.69
N ARG A 142 -1.20 -2.24 -13.95
CA ARG A 142 -0.87 -3.62 -14.28
C ARG A 142 0.59 -3.90 -13.93
N MET A 143 0.80 -5.04 -13.26
CA MET A 143 2.16 -5.47 -12.94
C MET A 143 2.90 -5.78 -14.23
N GLY A 144 4.16 -5.35 -14.31
CA GLY A 144 4.99 -5.63 -15.46
C GLY A 144 5.46 -7.07 -15.50
N GLU A 145 5.85 -7.50 -16.65
CA GLU A 145 6.52 -8.77 -16.82
C GLU A 145 7.96 -8.69 -16.37
#